data_156a8cf1a047a1ee940acb37f1eae728
#
_entry.id   156a8cf1a047a1ee940acb37f1eae728
#
_cell.length_a   1.000
_cell.length_b   1.000
_cell.length_c   1.000
_cell.angle_alpha   90.00
_cell.angle_beta   90.00
_cell.angle_gamma   90.00
#
_symmetry.space_group_name_H-M   'P 1'
#
loop_
_entity.id
_entity.type
_entity.pdbx_description
1 polymer ?
#
loop_
_entity_poly.entity_id
_entity_poly.type
_entity_poly.pdbx_seq_one_letter_code
_entity_poly.pdbx_strand_id
1 'polypeptide(L)'
;MMKFKRLASVLLGASLVFGMLGGCASKETKSGESAAAGSEAAAKSDEAKEQGASGNITVYTAFPESEVVYYFNKFTEETGIKIDYIRLSAGEMLTRVAAEKENPQASLMFGGSTDNYIAAADQGLLEPYQSPNLSSTPEKLLDPQKNWNPIYVGCIAFACNKEWFENKGYEYPKSWEDLLDPKYQNQIIMAHPATSGTAYTVLATLVQLMGEDKVWPYLAELNKNMTQYTKSGSAAPNAVALGEASIALTFSHDGLQPTAEGYPIELSFPTDGTGYEVGAVALIKGAPAAEQENAKKFIDWICSAEGQNLYAENNSFRVPTNKEAMVAEGLVTLDKVSVIDYDAVWAAENKKDLAGKFESNITSAPTE
;
A
#
# COMPACT_ATOMS: atom_id res chain seq x y z
N MET A 1 34.03 -44.97 -1.12
CA MET A 1 35.10 -44.91 -2.14
C MET A 1 34.42 -44.52 -3.45
N MET A 2 34.56 -43.31 -3.91
CA MET A 2 34.89 -42.91 -5.28
C MET A 2 34.84 -41.35 -5.36
N LYS A 3 35.99 -40.79 -5.59
CA LYS A 3 36.30 -39.39 -5.85
C LYS A 3 36.15 -39.13 -7.36
N PHE A 4 35.55 -38.01 -7.77
CA PHE A 4 35.85 -37.34 -9.04
C PHE A 4 35.60 -35.85 -8.86
N LYS A 5 36.56 -35.07 -8.76
CA LYS A 5 37.47 -34.28 -9.64
C LYS A 5 36.82 -33.04 -10.20
N ARG A 6 37.38 -31.92 -9.74
CA ARG A 6 37.23 -30.55 -10.25
C ARG A 6 37.79 -30.44 -11.67
N LEU A 7 37.17 -29.57 -12.48
CA LEU A 7 37.87 -28.90 -13.57
C LEU A 7 37.52 -27.41 -13.55
N ALA A 8 38.57 -26.63 -13.35
CA ALA A 8 38.60 -25.19 -13.60
C ALA A 8 39.02 -24.96 -15.05
N SER A 9 38.46 -23.96 -15.69
CA SER A 9 39.06 -23.40 -16.93
C SER A 9 38.94 -21.88 -16.89
N VAL A 10 40.11 -21.28 -16.79
CA VAL A 10 40.43 -19.86 -16.95
C VAL A 10 40.91 -19.66 -18.39
N LEU A 11 40.49 -18.57 -19.04
CA LEU A 11 41.13 -17.88 -20.17
C LEU A 11 40.42 -16.53 -20.33
N LEU A 12 40.94 -15.40 -20.05
CA LEU A 12 42.09 -14.54 -20.40
C LEU A 12 42.16 -14.11 -21.89
N GLY A 13 42.20 -12.82 -22.10
CA GLY A 13 42.73 -12.13 -23.25
C GLY A 13 41.73 -11.14 -23.86
N ALA A 14 41.87 -9.90 -23.75
CA ALA A 14 42.85 -8.84 -23.99
C ALA A 14 42.37 -7.93 -25.12
N SER A 15 42.17 -6.67 -24.79
CA SER A 15 42.55 -5.42 -25.42
C SER A 15 42.63 -5.29 -26.95
N LEU A 16 42.04 -4.22 -27.46
CA LEU A 16 42.82 -3.23 -28.26
C LEU A 16 42.02 -1.95 -28.53
N VAL A 17 42.72 -0.86 -28.36
CA VAL A 17 42.48 0.56 -28.47
C VAL A 17 42.84 1.03 -29.89
N PHE A 18 42.41 2.22 -30.26
CA PHE A 18 42.81 3.16 -31.35
C PHE A 18 41.65 3.45 -32.29
N GLY A 19 41.33 4.66 -32.64
CA GLY A 19 41.98 5.95 -32.54
C GLY A 19 41.25 6.93 -33.43
N MET A 20 41.13 8.11 -32.95
CA MET A 20 41.42 9.43 -33.49
C MET A 20 40.96 9.91 -34.88
N LEU A 21 40.35 11.07 -34.78
CA LEU A 21 40.66 12.33 -35.46
C LEU A 21 39.90 12.74 -36.74
N GLY A 22 39.42 13.94 -36.67
CA GLY A 22 39.47 14.99 -37.67
C GLY A 22 38.12 15.26 -38.32
N GLY A 23 37.64 16.44 -38.48
CA GLY A 23 38.19 17.77 -38.45
C GLY A 23 37.14 18.77 -38.93
N CYS A 24 37.33 19.99 -38.56
CA CYS A 24 36.62 21.22 -38.84
C CYS A 24 36.19 21.49 -40.30
N ALA A 25 35.10 22.25 -40.49
CA ALA A 25 35.17 23.65 -40.92
C ALA A 25 33.84 24.18 -41.48
N SER A 26 33.39 25.23 -40.84
CA SER A 26 32.75 26.45 -41.31
C SER A 26 32.47 26.69 -42.82
N LYS A 27 31.29 27.26 -43.14
CA LYS A 27 31.18 28.62 -43.68
C LYS A 27 29.74 29.10 -43.85
N GLU A 28 29.60 30.36 -43.48
CA GLU A 28 28.48 31.28 -43.72
C GLU A 28 28.15 31.46 -45.18
N THR A 29 26.92 31.88 -45.51
CA THR A 29 26.59 33.22 -46.08
C THR A 29 25.14 33.32 -46.50
N LYS A 30 24.45 34.29 -45.91
CA LYS A 30 23.68 35.44 -46.41
C LYS A 30 22.55 35.28 -47.43
N SER A 31 21.40 35.77 -46.95
CA SER A 31 20.55 36.86 -47.44
C SER A 31 19.71 36.69 -48.72
N GLY A 32 18.48 37.10 -48.58
CA GLY A 32 17.54 37.41 -49.66
C GLY A 32 16.15 37.73 -49.19
N GLU A 33 15.85 38.97 -49.10
CA GLU A 33 14.65 39.69 -48.77
C GLU A 33 13.56 39.52 -49.85
N SER A 34 12.27 39.50 -49.51
CA SER A 34 11.27 40.46 -49.99
C SER A 34 9.85 39.92 -50.17
N ALA A 35 8.94 40.61 -49.47
CA ALA A 35 7.62 41.12 -49.86
C ALA A 35 6.39 40.18 -49.99
N ALA A 36 5.54 40.35 -49.06
CA ALA A 36 4.13 40.81 -49.08
C ALA A 36 3.17 40.30 -50.15
N ALA A 37 2.05 39.73 -49.70
CA ALA A 37 0.70 40.17 -49.97
C ALA A 37 -0.30 39.31 -49.21
N GLY A 38 -1.28 39.97 -48.59
CA GLY A 38 -2.27 39.45 -47.70
C GLY A 38 -3.40 38.68 -48.37
N SER A 39 -4.13 37.98 -47.56
CA SER A 39 -5.57 37.75 -47.69
C SER A 39 -6.17 37.35 -46.36
N GLU A 40 -7.27 37.96 -46.02
CA GLU A 40 -8.11 37.86 -44.85
C GLU A 40 -8.75 36.48 -44.64
N ALA A 41 -9.09 36.29 -43.36
CA ALA A 41 -10.28 35.62 -42.81
C ALA A 41 -10.37 34.12 -42.78
N ALA A 42 -10.26 33.60 -41.58
CA ALA A 42 -11.31 32.80 -40.93
C ALA A 42 -10.91 32.55 -39.47
N ALA A 43 -11.62 33.19 -38.56
CA ALA A 43 -11.60 32.85 -37.14
C ALA A 43 -12.12 31.41 -36.98
N LYS A 44 -11.26 30.48 -36.64
CA LYS A 44 -11.64 29.24 -35.99
C LYS A 44 -11.28 29.39 -34.53
N SER A 45 -12.30 29.30 -33.69
CA SER A 45 -12.20 29.13 -32.25
C SER A 45 -11.36 27.89 -31.98
N ASP A 46 -10.08 28.09 -31.67
CA ASP A 46 -9.29 27.06 -30.99
C ASP A 46 -9.82 26.98 -29.56
N GLU A 47 -10.59 25.91 -29.30
CA GLU A 47 -10.74 25.40 -27.97
C GLU A 47 -9.31 25.09 -27.49
N ALA A 48 -8.83 25.90 -26.54
CA ALA A 48 -7.60 25.64 -25.81
C ALA A 48 -7.84 24.33 -25.05
N LYS A 49 -7.34 23.23 -25.61
CA LYS A 49 -7.01 22.06 -24.80
C LYS A 49 -6.02 22.57 -23.78
N GLU A 50 -6.43 22.59 -22.52
CA GLU A 50 -5.50 22.76 -21.40
C GLU A 50 -4.34 21.79 -21.63
N GLN A 51 -3.17 22.36 -21.88
CA GLN A 51 -1.93 21.56 -21.91
C GLN A 51 -1.78 20.94 -20.54
N GLY A 52 -1.88 19.61 -20.49
CA GLY A 52 -1.70 18.83 -19.28
C GLY A 52 -0.44 19.27 -18.55
N ALA A 53 -0.53 19.40 -17.23
CA ALA A 53 0.61 19.78 -16.40
C ALA A 53 1.76 18.80 -16.62
N SER A 54 2.85 19.29 -17.19
CA SER A 54 4.07 18.50 -17.31
C SER A 54 4.81 18.56 -15.97
N GLY A 55 5.27 17.40 -15.46
CA GLY A 55 5.99 17.32 -14.20
C GLY A 55 5.99 15.90 -13.66
N ASN A 56 6.61 15.70 -12.54
CA ASN A 56 6.56 14.44 -11.81
C ASN A 56 6.18 14.68 -10.35
N ILE A 57 5.82 13.63 -9.65
CA ILE A 57 5.70 13.55 -8.19
C ILE A 57 6.40 12.29 -7.71
N THR A 58 6.93 12.36 -6.48
CA THR A 58 7.52 11.22 -5.80
C THR A 58 6.59 10.74 -4.69
N VAL A 59 6.28 9.44 -4.66
CA VAL A 59 5.27 8.85 -3.78
C VAL A 59 5.88 7.71 -2.96
N TYR A 60 5.71 7.75 -1.64
CA TYR A 60 5.89 6.59 -0.79
C TYR A 60 4.56 5.87 -0.66
N THR A 61 4.54 4.58 -0.97
CA THR A 61 3.29 3.83 -1.02
C THR A 61 3.35 2.52 -0.25
N ALA A 62 2.24 2.22 0.46
CA ALA A 62 2.05 0.94 1.14
C ALA A 62 1.22 -0.06 0.32
N PHE A 63 0.68 0.35 -0.82
CA PHE A 63 -0.02 -0.55 -1.72
C PHE A 63 0.89 -1.65 -2.28
N PRO A 64 0.36 -2.84 -2.59
CA PRO A 64 1.05 -3.83 -3.41
C PRO A 64 1.47 -3.24 -4.77
N GLU A 65 2.60 -3.68 -5.29
CA GLU A 65 3.14 -3.16 -6.55
C GLU A 65 2.21 -3.44 -7.74
N SER A 66 1.55 -4.59 -7.75
CA SER A 66 0.55 -4.97 -8.76
C SER A 66 -0.62 -3.98 -8.85
N GLU A 67 -1.01 -3.37 -7.72
CA GLU A 67 -2.07 -2.37 -7.69
C GLU A 67 -1.55 -0.97 -8.07
N VAL A 68 -0.45 -0.56 -7.44
CA VAL A 68 0.04 0.83 -7.55
C VAL A 68 0.49 1.17 -8.97
N VAL A 69 1.09 0.23 -9.68
CA VAL A 69 1.50 0.42 -11.09
C VAL A 69 0.29 0.74 -11.97
N TYR A 70 -0.82 0.04 -11.75
CA TYR A 70 -2.05 0.29 -12.49
C TYR A 70 -2.59 1.72 -12.24
N TYR A 71 -2.70 2.13 -10.97
CA TYR A 71 -3.21 3.45 -10.59
C TYR A 71 -2.32 4.58 -11.12
N PHE A 72 -1.00 4.44 -10.99
CA PHE A 72 -0.06 5.46 -11.43
C PHE A 72 -0.01 5.61 -12.95
N ASN A 73 -0.14 4.50 -13.69
CA ASN A 73 -0.25 4.56 -15.14
C ASN A 73 -1.53 5.27 -15.57
N LYS A 74 -2.68 4.97 -14.95
CA LYS A 74 -3.95 5.64 -15.23
C LYS A 74 -3.88 7.14 -14.97
N PHE A 75 -3.37 7.55 -13.81
CA PHE A 75 -3.18 8.96 -13.51
C PHE A 75 -2.26 9.65 -14.52
N THR A 76 -1.15 8.99 -14.89
CA THR A 76 -0.21 9.53 -15.88
C THR A 76 -0.84 9.65 -17.27
N GLU A 77 -1.63 8.66 -17.71
CA GLU A 77 -2.37 8.69 -18.97
C GLU A 77 -3.37 9.86 -19.04
N GLU A 78 -4.07 10.13 -17.94
CA GLU A 78 -5.10 11.17 -17.86
C GLU A 78 -4.53 12.59 -17.71
N THR A 79 -3.41 12.73 -16.97
CA THR A 79 -2.91 14.05 -16.57
C THR A 79 -1.60 14.46 -17.22
N GLY A 80 -0.83 13.51 -17.76
CA GLY A 80 0.53 13.72 -18.22
C GLY A 80 1.56 13.86 -17.10
N ILE A 81 1.15 13.78 -15.81
CA ILE A 81 2.04 13.85 -14.65
C ILE A 81 2.64 12.45 -14.40
N LYS A 82 3.96 12.35 -14.36
CA LYS A 82 4.67 11.10 -14.06
C LYS A 82 4.78 10.88 -12.56
N ILE A 83 4.79 9.61 -12.17
CA ILE A 83 4.96 9.22 -10.77
C ILE A 83 6.19 8.35 -10.61
N ASP A 84 7.14 8.83 -9.80
CA ASP A 84 8.21 8.04 -9.25
C ASP A 84 7.79 7.54 -7.87
N TYR A 85 8.01 6.27 -7.55
CA TYR A 85 7.54 5.73 -6.28
C TYR A 85 8.53 4.79 -5.60
N ILE A 86 8.39 4.69 -4.29
CA ILE A 86 9.06 3.67 -3.49
C ILE A 86 7.99 2.93 -2.69
N ARG A 87 7.89 1.62 -2.93
CA ARG A 87 7.02 0.74 -2.17
C ARG A 87 7.66 0.40 -0.82
N LEU A 88 6.92 0.63 0.26
CA LEU A 88 7.30 0.37 1.65
C LEU A 88 6.12 -0.30 2.37
N SER A 89 6.36 -0.99 3.49
CA SER A 89 5.25 -1.27 4.39
C SER A 89 4.81 0.00 5.11
N ALA A 90 3.57 0.03 5.64
CA ALA A 90 3.04 1.26 6.23
C ALA A 90 3.89 1.78 7.42
N GLY A 91 4.44 0.88 8.24
CA GLY A 91 5.34 1.25 9.33
C GLY A 91 6.70 1.77 8.84
N GLU A 92 7.26 1.17 7.79
CA GLU A 92 8.50 1.65 7.17
C GLU A 92 8.31 3.01 6.49
N MET A 93 7.14 3.24 5.86
CA MET A 93 6.78 4.52 5.26
C MET A 93 6.78 5.65 6.30
N LEU A 94 6.12 5.45 7.43
CA LEU A 94 6.14 6.40 8.54
C LEU A 94 7.57 6.67 9.05
N THR A 95 8.34 5.61 9.27
CA THR A 95 9.73 5.70 9.75
C THR A 95 10.59 6.51 8.78
N ARG A 96 10.43 6.27 7.48
CA ARG A 96 11.19 6.97 6.44
C ARG A 96 10.82 8.45 6.36
N VAL A 97 9.54 8.77 6.34
CA VAL A 97 9.09 10.18 6.33
C VAL A 97 9.59 10.92 7.57
N ALA A 98 9.58 10.28 8.74
CA ALA A 98 10.15 10.87 9.97
C ALA A 98 11.66 11.11 9.88
N ALA A 99 12.40 10.16 9.30
CA ALA A 99 13.85 10.29 9.12
C ALA A 99 14.24 11.41 8.12
N GLU A 100 13.38 11.65 7.13
CA GLU A 100 13.58 12.66 6.08
C GLU A 100 12.94 14.02 6.41
N LYS A 101 12.43 14.22 7.63
CA LYS A 101 11.67 15.41 8.06
C LYS A 101 12.32 16.75 7.67
N GLU A 102 13.65 16.86 7.78
CA GLU A 102 14.37 18.10 7.47
C GLU A 102 14.65 18.29 5.96
N ASN A 103 14.50 17.23 5.17
CA ASN A 103 14.71 17.25 3.72
C ASN A 103 13.87 16.14 3.04
N PRO A 104 12.54 16.28 2.97
CA PRO A 104 11.65 15.29 2.41
C PRO A 104 11.99 14.97 0.95
N GLN A 105 12.02 13.66 0.62
CA GLN A 105 12.36 13.16 -0.71
C GLN A 105 11.11 12.74 -1.50
N ALA A 106 9.95 12.78 -0.88
CA ALA A 106 8.67 12.44 -1.51
C ALA A 106 7.61 13.49 -1.17
N SER A 107 6.60 13.58 -2.01
CA SER A 107 5.49 14.51 -1.87
C SER A 107 4.29 13.88 -1.17
N LEU A 108 4.12 12.56 -1.29
CA LEU A 108 2.93 11.86 -0.80
C LEU A 108 3.28 10.63 0.03
N MET A 109 2.48 10.43 1.08
CA MET A 109 2.20 9.12 1.67
C MET A 109 0.92 8.58 1.02
N PHE A 110 0.94 7.34 0.51
CA PHE A 110 -0.19 6.74 -0.21
C PHE A 110 -0.47 5.31 0.23
N GLY A 111 -1.68 5.07 0.76
CA GLY A 111 -2.12 3.76 1.27
C GLY A 111 -1.62 3.44 2.67
N GLY A 112 -2.11 2.34 3.21
CA GLY A 112 -1.92 1.95 4.61
C GLY A 112 -2.88 2.64 5.55
N SER A 113 -3.00 2.09 6.77
CA SER A 113 -3.99 2.46 7.78
C SER A 113 -3.75 3.83 8.40
N THR A 114 -4.83 4.50 8.78
CA THR A 114 -4.85 5.87 9.32
C THR A 114 -4.10 6.04 10.63
N ASP A 115 -3.86 5.00 11.42
CA ASP A 115 -3.00 5.07 12.60
C ASP A 115 -1.59 5.60 12.27
N ASN A 116 -1.06 5.26 11.08
CA ASN A 116 0.22 5.78 10.61
C ASN A 116 0.15 7.27 10.22
N TYR A 117 -0.98 7.72 9.67
CA TYR A 117 -1.21 9.11 9.30
C TYR A 117 -1.46 9.99 10.53
N ILE A 118 -2.20 9.48 11.53
CA ILE A 118 -2.36 10.14 12.83
C ILE A 118 -0.99 10.31 13.49
N ALA A 119 -0.20 9.25 13.58
CA ALA A 119 1.15 9.31 14.14
C ALA A 119 2.09 10.24 13.35
N ALA A 120 1.93 10.34 12.03
CA ALA A 120 2.68 11.29 11.20
C ALA A 120 2.23 12.74 11.45
N ALA A 121 0.94 13.00 11.59
CA ALA A 121 0.38 14.32 11.89
C ALA A 121 0.84 14.80 13.26
N ASP A 122 0.80 13.97 14.29
CA ASP A 122 1.27 14.29 15.65
C ASP A 122 2.76 14.64 15.69
N GLN A 123 3.56 14.05 14.81
CA GLN A 123 4.98 14.38 14.64
C GLN A 123 5.21 15.63 13.76
N GLY A 124 4.14 16.24 13.23
CA GLY A 124 4.21 17.41 12.36
C GLY A 124 4.84 17.12 10.99
N LEU A 125 4.63 15.90 10.46
CA LEU A 125 5.21 15.43 9.20
C LEU A 125 4.29 15.67 7.99
N LEU A 126 3.02 15.99 8.21
CA LEU A 126 2.03 16.18 7.16
C LEU A 126 1.67 17.64 6.94
N GLU A 127 1.36 17.99 5.71
CA GLU A 127 0.82 19.29 5.31
C GLU A 127 -0.70 19.16 5.16
N PRO A 128 -1.52 19.93 5.91
CA PRO A 128 -2.97 19.84 5.81
C PRO A 128 -3.47 20.15 4.40
N TYR A 129 -4.17 19.19 3.82
CA TYR A 129 -4.88 19.33 2.56
C TYR A 129 -6.08 18.40 2.51
N GLN A 130 -7.27 18.95 2.26
CA GLN A 130 -8.50 18.19 2.09
C GLN A 130 -8.97 18.29 0.66
N SER A 131 -9.12 17.16 -0.01
CA SER A 131 -9.65 17.10 -1.38
C SER A 131 -11.08 17.62 -1.45
N PRO A 132 -11.44 18.40 -2.47
CA PRO A 132 -12.84 18.79 -2.74
C PRO A 132 -13.71 17.58 -3.10
N ASN A 133 -13.13 16.45 -3.51
CA ASN A 133 -13.85 15.23 -3.93
C ASN A 133 -14.28 14.33 -2.76
N LEU A 134 -14.15 14.79 -1.51
CA LEU A 134 -14.60 14.05 -0.33
C LEU A 134 -16.07 14.28 0.06
N SER A 135 -16.84 15.03 -0.73
CA SER A 135 -18.24 15.33 -0.41
C SER A 135 -19.14 14.10 -0.28
N SER A 136 -18.82 13.02 -1.00
CA SER A 136 -19.51 11.73 -0.94
C SER A 136 -18.92 10.76 0.10
N THR A 137 -17.86 11.14 0.80
CA THR A 137 -17.21 10.32 1.84
C THR A 137 -17.94 10.49 3.17
N PRO A 138 -18.21 9.40 3.93
CA PRO A 138 -18.82 9.51 5.25
C PRO A 138 -18.00 10.38 6.22
N GLU A 139 -18.63 11.35 6.88
CA GLU A 139 -17.97 12.30 7.78
C GLU A 139 -17.12 11.62 8.86
N LYS A 140 -17.59 10.48 9.40
CA LYS A 140 -16.85 9.69 10.40
C LYS A 140 -15.51 9.14 9.93
N LEU A 141 -15.24 9.14 8.62
CA LEU A 141 -13.98 8.69 8.02
C LEU A 141 -13.03 9.85 7.74
N LEU A 142 -13.48 11.10 7.88
CA LEU A 142 -12.66 12.28 7.59
C LEU A 142 -11.75 12.63 8.77
N ASP A 143 -10.55 13.13 8.47
CA ASP A 143 -9.71 13.78 9.48
C ASP A 143 -10.23 15.19 9.78
N PRO A 144 -10.63 15.50 11.01
CA PRO A 144 -11.08 16.84 11.38
C PRO A 144 -10.02 17.93 11.19
N GLN A 145 -8.74 17.56 11.22
CA GLN A 145 -7.59 18.45 11.06
C GLN A 145 -7.10 18.54 9.61
N LYS A 146 -7.68 17.72 8.69
CA LYS A 146 -7.37 17.70 7.27
C LYS A 146 -5.93 17.30 6.92
N ASN A 147 -5.26 16.55 7.77
CA ASN A 147 -3.90 16.10 7.52
C ASN A 147 -3.83 14.96 6.50
N TRP A 148 -4.92 14.19 6.33
CA TRP A 148 -5.00 13.08 5.40
C TRP A 148 -6.41 12.94 4.82
N ASN A 149 -6.53 12.21 3.72
CA ASN A 149 -7.77 11.97 2.99
C ASN A 149 -8.03 10.46 2.91
N PRO A 150 -9.20 9.97 3.37
CA PRO A 150 -9.55 8.56 3.30
C PRO A 150 -9.85 8.14 1.87
N ILE A 151 -9.38 6.95 1.48
CA ILE A 151 -9.54 6.45 0.11
C ILE A 151 -10.17 5.06 0.02
N TYR A 152 -9.99 4.20 1.04
CA TYR A 152 -10.66 2.91 1.10
C TYR A 152 -10.86 2.47 2.55
N VAL A 153 -11.65 1.42 2.76
CA VAL A 153 -11.77 0.70 4.02
C VAL A 153 -11.55 -0.79 3.82
N GLY A 154 -11.08 -1.49 4.86
CA GLY A 154 -10.92 -2.94 4.88
C GLY A 154 -10.90 -3.47 6.30
N CYS A 155 -11.44 -4.67 6.54
CA CYS A 155 -11.43 -5.31 7.86
C CYS A 155 -10.42 -6.47 7.91
N ILE A 156 -9.97 -6.81 9.12
CA ILE A 156 -9.15 -8.00 9.35
C ILE A 156 -9.98 -9.25 9.09
N ALA A 157 -9.37 -10.21 8.41
CA ALA A 157 -9.93 -11.50 8.08
C ALA A 157 -8.87 -12.61 8.23
N PHE A 158 -9.33 -13.84 8.26
CA PHE A 158 -8.53 -15.05 8.14
C PHE A 158 -8.62 -15.51 6.68
N ALA A 159 -7.54 -15.32 5.91
CA ALA A 159 -7.44 -15.84 4.55
C ALA A 159 -6.99 -17.31 4.62
N CYS A 160 -7.87 -18.23 4.26
CA CYS A 160 -7.73 -19.67 4.44
C CYS A 160 -7.47 -20.36 3.11
N ASN A 161 -6.52 -21.29 3.05
CA ASN A 161 -6.29 -22.15 1.90
C ASN A 161 -7.37 -23.22 1.81
N LYS A 162 -8.29 -23.06 0.84
CA LYS A 162 -9.46 -23.95 0.63
C LYS A 162 -9.09 -25.41 0.55
N GLU A 163 -8.09 -25.73 -0.28
CA GLU A 163 -7.66 -27.12 -0.52
C GLU A 163 -7.11 -27.77 0.74
N TRP A 164 -6.37 -27.02 1.56
CA TRP A 164 -5.85 -27.55 2.82
C TRP A 164 -6.99 -27.90 3.79
N PHE A 165 -7.99 -27.01 3.94
CA PHE A 165 -9.13 -27.24 4.81
C PHE A 165 -10.00 -28.42 4.32
N GLU A 166 -10.29 -28.49 3.02
CA GLU A 166 -11.04 -29.60 2.40
C GLU A 166 -10.31 -30.94 2.57
N ASN A 167 -9.00 -30.97 2.31
CA ASN A 167 -8.20 -32.19 2.45
C ASN A 167 -8.11 -32.71 3.90
N LYS A 168 -8.19 -31.81 4.89
CA LYS A 168 -8.20 -32.15 6.31
C LYS A 168 -9.60 -32.41 6.86
N GLY A 169 -10.65 -32.01 6.15
CA GLY A 169 -12.03 -32.05 6.64
C GLY A 169 -12.26 -31.11 7.83
N TYR A 170 -11.56 -29.96 7.85
CA TYR A 170 -11.69 -28.96 8.89
C TYR A 170 -12.62 -27.82 8.48
N GLU A 171 -13.38 -27.31 9.45
CA GLU A 171 -14.09 -26.04 9.29
C GLU A 171 -13.11 -24.87 9.41
N TYR A 172 -13.40 -23.77 8.71
CA TYR A 172 -12.64 -22.52 8.84
C TYR A 172 -12.77 -21.93 10.23
N PRO A 173 -11.73 -21.33 10.80
CA PRO A 173 -11.81 -20.66 12.12
C PRO A 173 -12.79 -19.48 12.04
N LYS A 174 -13.62 -19.29 13.06
CA LYS A 174 -14.67 -18.26 13.16
C LYS A 174 -14.52 -17.36 14.39
N SER A 175 -13.46 -17.57 15.14
CA SER A 175 -13.12 -16.75 16.31
C SER A 175 -11.62 -16.65 16.48
N TRP A 176 -11.17 -15.68 17.26
CA TRP A 176 -9.75 -15.60 17.62
C TRP A 176 -9.32 -16.80 18.46
N GLU A 177 -10.20 -17.32 19.31
CA GLU A 177 -9.92 -18.53 20.10
C GLU A 177 -9.70 -19.78 19.24
N ASP A 178 -10.42 -19.94 18.11
CA ASP A 178 -10.25 -21.07 17.21
C ASP A 178 -8.81 -21.17 16.67
N LEU A 179 -8.09 -20.05 16.55
CA LEU A 179 -6.72 -20.01 16.07
C LEU A 179 -5.71 -20.65 17.04
N LEU A 180 -6.11 -20.88 18.29
CA LEU A 180 -5.27 -21.54 19.30
C LEU A 180 -5.31 -23.07 19.21
N ASP A 181 -6.23 -23.63 18.39
CA ASP A 181 -6.32 -25.09 18.24
C ASP A 181 -4.99 -25.67 17.73
N PRO A 182 -4.41 -26.69 18.43
CA PRO A 182 -3.18 -27.33 18.00
C PRO A 182 -3.20 -27.93 16.58
N LYS A 183 -4.38 -28.14 15.99
CA LYS A 183 -4.49 -28.57 14.58
C LYS A 183 -3.86 -27.57 13.60
N TYR A 184 -3.69 -26.30 14.01
CA TYR A 184 -3.08 -25.22 13.23
C TYR A 184 -1.59 -25.03 13.53
N GLN A 185 -0.95 -25.93 14.26
CA GLN A 185 0.49 -25.81 14.55
C GLN A 185 1.31 -25.63 13.27
N ASN A 186 2.10 -24.55 13.18
CA ASN A 186 2.86 -24.15 12.00
C ASN A 186 1.98 -23.98 10.74
N GLN A 187 0.76 -23.48 10.89
CA GLN A 187 -0.17 -23.24 9.77
C GLN A 187 -0.63 -21.80 9.67
N ILE A 188 -0.29 -20.95 10.63
CA ILE A 188 -0.73 -19.55 10.65
C ILE A 188 0.43 -18.64 10.29
N ILE A 189 0.17 -17.62 9.49
CA ILE A 189 1.13 -16.59 9.09
C ILE A 189 0.51 -15.20 9.22
N MET A 190 1.27 -14.23 9.65
CA MET A 190 0.92 -12.82 9.59
C MET A 190 2.19 -11.98 9.42
N ALA A 191 2.05 -10.70 9.15
CA ALA A 191 3.18 -9.79 9.20
C ALA A 191 3.58 -9.46 10.65
N HIS A 192 4.74 -8.81 10.82
CA HIS A 192 5.19 -8.35 12.13
C HIS A 192 4.63 -6.95 12.47
N PRO A 193 4.07 -6.72 13.67
CA PRO A 193 3.45 -5.44 14.03
C PRO A 193 4.40 -4.22 14.01
N ALA A 194 5.69 -4.41 14.20
CA ALA A 194 6.66 -3.32 14.14
C ALA A 194 6.91 -2.83 12.70
N THR A 195 6.69 -3.67 11.67
CA THR A 195 6.96 -3.31 10.28
C THR A 195 5.70 -3.09 9.45
N SER A 196 4.60 -3.77 9.79
CA SER A 196 3.36 -3.81 9.00
C SER A 196 2.20 -3.11 9.71
N GLY A 197 1.52 -2.20 9.02
CA GLY A 197 0.27 -1.61 9.47
C GLY A 197 -0.84 -2.66 9.65
N THR A 198 -0.95 -3.63 8.74
CA THR A 198 -1.91 -4.73 8.83
C THR A 198 -1.75 -5.51 10.14
N ALA A 199 -0.53 -5.95 10.42
CA ALA A 199 -0.26 -6.70 11.65
C ALA A 199 -0.40 -5.84 12.91
N TYR A 200 -0.10 -4.56 12.82
CA TYR A 200 -0.36 -3.65 13.92
C TYR A 200 -1.87 -3.48 14.17
N THR A 201 -2.68 -3.39 13.12
CA THR A 201 -4.14 -3.37 13.27
C THR A 201 -4.66 -4.67 13.90
N VAL A 202 -4.08 -5.84 13.57
CA VAL A 202 -4.40 -7.11 14.27
C VAL A 202 -4.08 -7.01 15.75
N LEU A 203 -2.87 -6.56 16.11
CA LEU A 203 -2.44 -6.40 17.50
C LEU A 203 -3.33 -5.42 18.26
N ALA A 204 -3.56 -4.23 17.70
CA ALA A 204 -4.42 -3.21 18.32
C ALA A 204 -5.87 -3.69 18.49
N THR A 205 -6.40 -4.44 17.51
CA THR A 205 -7.72 -5.09 17.58
C THR A 205 -7.79 -6.04 18.78
N LEU A 206 -6.82 -6.93 18.90
CA LEU A 206 -6.77 -7.91 19.98
C LEU A 206 -6.64 -7.25 21.35
N VAL A 207 -5.83 -6.18 21.46
CA VAL A 207 -5.74 -5.41 22.72
C VAL A 207 -7.06 -4.72 23.05
N GLN A 208 -7.71 -4.07 22.08
CA GLN A 208 -9.01 -3.40 22.31
C GLN A 208 -10.13 -4.40 22.61
N LEU A 209 -10.07 -5.59 22.03
CA LEU A 209 -11.08 -6.64 22.25
C LEU A 209 -10.92 -7.36 23.59
N MET A 210 -9.69 -7.71 23.98
CA MET A 210 -9.40 -8.59 25.11
C MET A 210 -8.84 -7.85 26.34
N GLY A 211 -8.26 -6.67 26.14
CA GLY A 211 -7.46 -5.96 27.15
C GLY A 211 -6.01 -6.48 27.25
N GLU A 212 -5.11 -5.62 27.72
CA GLU A 212 -3.67 -5.94 27.81
C GLU A 212 -3.37 -7.16 28.70
N ASP A 213 -4.11 -7.37 29.76
CA ASP A 213 -3.89 -8.50 30.66
C ASP A 213 -4.08 -9.87 29.99
N LYS A 214 -4.97 -9.95 28.98
CA LYS A 214 -5.30 -11.20 28.29
C LYS A 214 -4.60 -11.37 26.96
N VAL A 215 -4.29 -10.28 26.27
CA VAL A 215 -3.75 -10.35 24.91
C VAL A 215 -2.36 -11.00 24.87
N TRP A 216 -1.49 -10.69 25.83
CA TRP A 216 -0.11 -11.24 25.81
C TRP A 216 -0.07 -12.76 26.03
N PRO A 217 -0.78 -13.33 27.02
CA PRO A 217 -0.94 -14.80 27.12
C PRO A 217 -1.55 -15.40 25.84
N TYR A 218 -2.60 -14.78 25.26
CA TYR A 218 -3.21 -15.23 24.01
C TYR A 218 -2.20 -15.26 22.86
N LEU A 219 -1.44 -14.17 22.63
CA LEU A 219 -0.43 -14.08 21.60
C LEU A 219 0.70 -15.08 21.78
N ALA A 220 1.10 -15.38 23.01
CA ALA A 220 2.10 -16.41 23.30
C ALA A 220 1.59 -17.82 22.91
N GLU A 221 0.31 -18.12 23.11
CA GLU A 221 -0.30 -19.38 22.64
C GLU A 221 -0.44 -19.39 21.12
N LEU A 222 -0.94 -18.31 20.51
CA LEU A 222 -1.06 -18.16 19.06
C LEU A 222 0.30 -18.34 18.37
N ASN A 223 1.36 -17.82 18.97
CA ASN A 223 2.72 -17.93 18.43
C ASN A 223 3.20 -19.40 18.24
N LYS A 224 2.63 -20.35 18.97
CA LYS A 224 2.93 -21.79 18.79
C LYS A 224 2.37 -22.33 17.47
N ASN A 225 1.35 -21.67 16.92
CA ASN A 225 0.71 -22.03 15.67
C ASN A 225 1.26 -21.23 14.47
N MET A 226 2.08 -20.22 14.73
CA MET A 226 2.68 -19.41 13.66
C MET A 226 3.80 -20.16 12.94
N THR A 227 3.87 -19.99 11.60
CA THR A 227 5.00 -20.46 10.77
C THR A 227 6.12 -19.43 10.79
N GLN A 228 5.77 -18.19 10.54
CA GLN A 228 6.69 -17.06 10.47
C GLN A 228 5.92 -15.72 10.54
N TYR A 229 6.68 -14.65 10.71
CA TYR A 229 6.20 -13.27 10.60
C TYR A 229 6.82 -12.62 9.36
N THR A 230 5.99 -12.14 8.45
CA THR A 230 6.46 -11.45 7.24
C THR A 230 6.71 -9.96 7.53
N LYS A 231 7.41 -9.30 6.62
CA LYS A 231 7.67 -7.86 6.72
C LYS A 231 6.47 -7.00 6.33
N SER A 232 5.65 -7.48 5.39
CA SER A 232 4.51 -6.78 4.81
C SER A 232 3.22 -7.58 4.95
N GLY A 233 2.09 -6.90 5.23
CA GLY A 233 0.77 -7.51 5.39
C GLY A 233 0.32 -8.30 4.16
N SER A 234 0.55 -7.78 2.96
CA SER A 234 0.20 -8.45 1.70
C SER A 234 1.05 -9.68 1.37
N ALA A 235 2.17 -9.90 2.04
CA ALA A 235 2.98 -11.11 1.83
C ALA A 235 2.36 -12.36 2.46
N ALA A 236 1.63 -12.21 3.56
CA ALA A 236 1.04 -13.35 4.27
C ALA A 236 -0.02 -14.11 3.43
N PRO A 237 -1.02 -13.46 2.79
CA PRO A 237 -1.97 -14.20 1.94
C PRO A 237 -1.32 -14.83 0.70
N ASN A 238 -0.26 -14.25 0.16
CA ASN A 238 0.50 -14.87 -0.94
C ASN A 238 1.17 -16.18 -0.50
N ALA A 239 1.74 -16.23 0.71
CA ALA A 239 2.30 -17.46 1.27
C ALA A 239 1.23 -18.55 1.45
N VAL A 240 0.01 -18.18 1.87
CA VAL A 240 -1.14 -19.10 1.94
C VAL A 240 -1.57 -19.57 0.55
N ALA A 241 -1.60 -18.69 -0.44
CA ALA A 241 -1.90 -19.04 -1.83
C ALA A 241 -0.91 -20.09 -2.37
N LEU A 242 0.37 -19.96 -2.04
CA LEU A 242 1.43 -20.88 -2.43
C LEU A 242 1.49 -22.16 -1.58
N GLY A 243 0.66 -22.29 -0.54
CA GLY A 243 0.63 -23.46 0.35
C GLY A 243 1.75 -23.50 1.40
N GLU A 244 2.43 -22.40 1.65
CA GLU A 244 3.48 -22.28 2.68
C GLU A 244 2.88 -22.19 4.09
N ALA A 245 1.62 -21.74 4.19
CA ALA A 245 0.79 -21.72 5.37
C ALA A 245 -0.66 -22.00 4.98
N SER A 246 -1.55 -22.18 5.95
CA SER A 246 -2.97 -22.49 5.67
C SER A 246 -3.91 -21.36 6.06
N ILE A 247 -3.46 -20.42 6.92
CA ILE A 247 -4.24 -19.30 7.39
C ILE A 247 -3.35 -18.06 7.43
N ALA A 248 -3.77 -16.97 6.78
CA ALA A 248 -3.15 -15.66 6.96
C ALA A 248 -4.06 -14.72 7.76
N LEU A 249 -3.48 -14.03 8.75
CA LEU A 249 -4.15 -12.93 9.43
C LEU A 249 -3.83 -11.65 8.66
N THR A 250 -4.82 -11.11 7.94
CA THR A 250 -4.61 -10.03 6.97
C THR A 250 -5.87 -9.19 6.78
N PHE A 251 -5.79 -8.11 6.02
CA PHE A 251 -7.00 -7.40 5.57
C PHE A 251 -7.75 -8.20 4.51
N SER A 252 -9.07 -8.09 4.50
CA SER A 252 -9.96 -8.80 3.58
C SER A 252 -9.60 -8.57 2.11
N HIS A 253 -9.26 -7.36 1.73
CA HIS A 253 -8.86 -7.03 0.35
C HIS A 253 -7.54 -7.71 -0.05
N ASP A 254 -6.52 -7.70 0.82
CA ASP A 254 -5.25 -8.38 0.56
C ASP A 254 -5.45 -9.91 0.53
N GLY A 255 -6.34 -10.44 1.39
CA GLY A 255 -6.68 -11.86 1.43
C GLY A 255 -7.41 -12.35 0.17
N LEU A 256 -8.21 -11.50 -0.47
CA LEU A 256 -8.91 -11.82 -1.72
C LEU A 256 -8.02 -11.69 -2.97
N GLN A 257 -6.96 -10.89 -2.92
CA GLN A 257 -6.18 -10.59 -4.11
C GLN A 257 -5.64 -11.84 -4.83
N PRO A 258 -5.11 -12.87 -4.16
CA PRO A 258 -4.68 -14.09 -4.84
C PRO A 258 -5.82 -14.84 -5.57
N THR A 259 -7.09 -14.63 -5.19
CA THR A 259 -8.22 -15.26 -5.88
C THR A 259 -8.40 -14.76 -7.31
N ALA A 260 -8.02 -13.51 -7.60
CA ALA A 260 -8.02 -12.96 -8.96
C ALA A 260 -7.04 -13.71 -9.89
N GLU A 261 -6.01 -14.33 -9.32
CA GLU A 261 -5.02 -15.15 -10.01
C GLU A 261 -5.41 -16.64 -10.00
N GLY A 262 -6.58 -16.98 -9.44
CA GLY A 262 -7.11 -18.35 -9.42
C GLY A 262 -6.67 -19.20 -8.23
N TYR A 263 -6.00 -18.62 -7.23
CA TYR A 263 -5.63 -19.36 -6.03
C TYR A 263 -6.84 -19.69 -5.14
N PRO A 264 -6.86 -20.86 -4.49
CA PRO A 264 -8.01 -21.34 -3.73
C PRO A 264 -8.05 -20.76 -2.32
N ILE A 265 -8.35 -19.46 -2.20
CA ILE A 265 -8.49 -18.76 -0.93
C ILE A 265 -9.97 -18.58 -0.58
N GLU A 266 -10.30 -18.77 0.68
CA GLU A 266 -11.58 -18.43 1.29
C GLU A 266 -11.37 -17.50 2.48
N LEU A 267 -12.19 -16.44 2.59
CA LEU A 267 -12.15 -15.57 3.76
C LEU A 267 -13.08 -16.07 4.85
N SER A 268 -12.56 -16.13 6.07
CA SER A 268 -13.34 -16.28 7.30
C SER A 268 -13.15 -15.06 8.19
N PHE A 269 -14.20 -14.68 8.90
CA PHE A 269 -14.20 -13.49 9.74
C PHE A 269 -14.50 -13.88 11.19
N PRO A 270 -13.75 -13.32 12.16
CA PRO A 270 -14.01 -13.59 13.57
C PRO A 270 -15.37 -13.00 13.99
N THR A 271 -16.25 -13.86 14.52
CA THR A 271 -17.58 -13.47 14.98
C THR A 271 -17.56 -12.76 16.33
N ASP A 272 -16.49 -12.94 17.07
CA ASP A 272 -16.20 -12.27 18.36
C ASP A 272 -15.64 -10.85 18.20
N GLY A 273 -15.41 -10.42 16.96
CA GLY A 273 -15.10 -9.04 16.62
C GLY A 273 -13.83 -8.89 15.81
N THR A 274 -13.89 -8.04 14.79
CA THR A 274 -12.74 -7.69 13.94
C THR A 274 -12.48 -6.20 13.93
N GLY A 275 -11.20 -5.81 13.87
CA GLY A 275 -10.79 -4.45 13.58
C GLY A 275 -10.84 -4.14 12.09
N TYR A 276 -10.71 -2.88 11.77
CA TYR A 276 -10.70 -2.42 10.40
C TYR A 276 -9.69 -1.28 10.21
N GLU A 277 -9.29 -1.07 8.99
CA GLU A 277 -8.53 0.12 8.59
C GLU A 277 -9.37 1.07 7.75
N VAL A 278 -9.00 2.33 7.82
CA VAL A 278 -9.27 3.33 6.79
C VAL A 278 -7.93 3.60 6.11
N GLY A 279 -7.82 3.32 4.82
CA GLY A 279 -6.63 3.64 4.05
C GLY A 279 -6.65 5.09 3.61
N ALA A 280 -5.49 5.74 3.56
CA ALA A 280 -5.41 7.18 3.33
C ALA A 280 -4.33 7.60 2.33
N VAL A 281 -4.40 8.88 1.94
CA VAL A 281 -3.37 9.62 1.21
C VAL A 281 -3.15 10.98 1.88
N ALA A 282 -1.90 11.43 1.96
CA ALA A 282 -1.54 12.71 2.57
C ALA A 282 -0.34 13.38 1.89
N LEU A 283 -0.32 14.72 1.95
CA LEU A 283 0.86 15.51 1.59
C LEU A 283 1.91 15.42 2.70
N ILE A 284 3.15 15.21 2.31
CA ILE A 284 4.30 15.30 3.21
C ILE A 284 4.67 16.76 3.37
N LYS A 285 4.80 17.22 4.62
CA LYS A 285 5.19 18.60 4.95
C LYS A 285 6.62 18.88 4.49
N GLY A 286 6.82 20.01 3.83
CA GLY A 286 8.13 20.35 3.27
C GLY A 286 8.52 19.59 2.01
N ALA A 287 7.59 18.87 1.40
CA ALA A 287 7.78 18.20 0.11
C ALA A 287 8.36 19.11 -0.96
N PRO A 288 9.02 18.57 -2.01
CA PRO A 288 9.61 19.37 -3.07
C PRO A 288 8.62 20.37 -3.67
N ALA A 289 8.94 21.66 -3.65
CA ALA A 289 8.02 22.73 -4.03
C ALA A 289 7.47 22.58 -5.48
N ALA A 290 8.29 22.03 -6.37
CA ALA A 290 7.90 21.77 -7.77
C ALA A 290 6.84 20.67 -7.92
N GLU A 291 6.67 19.81 -6.92
CA GLU A 291 5.76 18.69 -6.95
C GLU A 291 4.40 18.96 -6.26
N GLN A 292 4.32 19.97 -5.39
CA GLN A 292 3.19 20.16 -4.48
C GLN A 292 1.83 20.27 -5.18
N GLU A 293 1.73 21.07 -6.24
CA GLU A 293 0.46 21.22 -6.97
C GLU A 293 0.07 19.95 -7.72
N ASN A 294 1.04 19.22 -8.26
CA ASN A 294 0.78 17.92 -8.88
C ASN A 294 0.40 16.84 -7.86
N ALA A 295 0.98 16.88 -6.67
CA ALA A 295 0.62 15.99 -5.58
C ALA A 295 -0.82 16.21 -5.10
N LYS A 296 -1.30 17.48 -5.01
CA LYS A 296 -2.70 17.79 -4.73
C LYS A 296 -3.64 17.26 -5.81
N LYS A 297 -3.26 17.39 -7.10
CA LYS A 297 -4.05 16.80 -8.20
C LYS A 297 -4.18 15.29 -8.09
N PHE A 298 -3.10 14.59 -7.65
CA PHE A 298 -3.17 13.16 -7.40
C PHE A 298 -4.12 12.83 -6.23
N ILE A 299 -4.06 13.60 -5.13
CA ILE A 299 -5.00 13.42 -4.01
C ILE A 299 -6.44 13.62 -4.49
N ASP A 300 -6.71 14.69 -5.24
CA ASP A 300 -8.06 14.96 -5.74
C ASP A 300 -8.56 13.86 -6.66
N TRP A 301 -7.72 13.38 -7.54
CA TRP A 301 -8.03 12.30 -8.46
C TRP A 301 -8.34 10.98 -7.73
N ILE A 302 -7.50 10.53 -6.79
CA ILE A 302 -7.73 9.27 -6.09
C ILE A 302 -8.90 9.35 -5.07
N CYS A 303 -9.30 10.55 -4.65
CA CYS A 303 -10.48 10.76 -3.82
C CYS A 303 -11.79 10.86 -4.64
N SER A 304 -11.71 10.98 -5.96
CA SER A 304 -12.90 11.01 -6.83
C SER A 304 -13.53 9.61 -6.97
N ALA A 305 -14.77 9.57 -7.48
CA ALA A 305 -15.41 8.29 -7.79
C ALA A 305 -14.65 7.54 -8.89
N GLU A 306 -14.18 8.25 -9.92
CA GLU A 306 -13.39 7.69 -11.02
C GLU A 306 -12.08 7.07 -10.52
N GLY A 307 -11.34 7.77 -9.65
CA GLY A 307 -10.11 7.25 -9.07
C GLY A 307 -10.34 6.01 -8.21
N GLN A 308 -11.43 5.98 -7.43
CA GLN A 308 -11.76 4.81 -6.60
C GLN A 308 -12.43 3.66 -7.37
N ASN A 309 -13.00 3.89 -8.56
CA ASN A 309 -13.48 2.83 -9.46
C ASN A 309 -12.35 1.89 -9.89
N LEU A 310 -11.12 2.39 -9.91
CA LEU A 310 -9.94 1.59 -10.25
C LEU A 310 -9.74 0.38 -9.31
N TYR A 311 -10.28 0.43 -8.10
CA TYR A 311 -10.23 -0.73 -7.19
C TYR A 311 -11.01 -1.92 -7.76
N ALA A 312 -12.19 -1.66 -8.31
CA ALA A 312 -12.98 -2.71 -8.97
C ALA A 312 -12.38 -3.14 -10.31
N GLU A 313 -11.88 -2.18 -11.10
CA GLU A 313 -11.28 -2.43 -12.41
C GLU A 313 -10.01 -3.28 -12.35
N ASN A 314 -9.21 -3.11 -11.28
CA ASN A 314 -7.94 -3.83 -11.09
C ASN A 314 -8.06 -5.01 -10.12
N ASN A 315 -9.26 -5.45 -9.74
CA ASN A 315 -9.47 -6.54 -8.77
C ASN A 315 -8.70 -6.34 -7.46
N SER A 316 -8.57 -5.10 -6.98
CA SER A 316 -7.86 -4.85 -5.72
C SER A 316 -8.71 -5.11 -4.47
N PHE A 317 -10.00 -5.40 -4.64
CA PHE A 317 -10.94 -5.75 -3.57
C PHE A 317 -11.02 -4.75 -2.41
N ARG A 318 -10.66 -3.48 -2.65
CA ARG A 318 -10.79 -2.42 -1.66
C ARG A 318 -12.18 -1.83 -1.69
N VAL A 319 -12.76 -1.59 -0.53
CA VAL A 319 -14.06 -0.93 -0.42
C VAL A 319 -13.83 0.58 -0.52
N PRO A 320 -14.34 1.27 -1.55
CA PRO A 320 -14.13 2.71 -1.69
C PRO A 320 -14.78 3.50 -0.55
N THR A 321 -14.17 4.63 -0.18
CA THR A 321 -14.77 5.59 0.77
C THR A 321 -15.73 6.55 0.09
N ASN A 322 -15.56 6.80 -1.20
CA ASN A 322 -16.49 7.59 -2.01
C ASN A 322 -17.73 6.74 -2.35
N LYS A 323 -18.92 7.18 -1.90
CA LYS A 323 -20.16 6.42 -2.07
C LYS A 323 -20.67 6.36 -3.53
N GLU A 324 -20.11 7.18 -4.39
CA GLU A 324 -20.44 7.21 -5.83
C GLU A 324 -19.55 6.26 -6.63
N ALA A 325 -18.48 5.73 -6.02
CA ALA A 325 -17.59 4.77 -6.65
C ALA A 325 -18.20 3.36 -6.68
N MET A 326 -17.77 2.58 -7.67
CA MET A 326 -18.17 1.19 -7.83
C MET A 326 -17.63 0.31 -6.71
N VAL A 327 -18.48 -0.51 -6.13
CA VAL A 327 -18.09 -1.59 -5.23
C VAL A 327 -18.07 -2.89 -6.03
N ALA A 328 -16.91 -3.55 -6.10
CA ALA A 328 -16.78 -4.81 -6.84
C ALA A 328 -17.68 -5.90 -6.26
N GLU A 329 -18.19 -6.79 -7.12
CA GLU A 329 -18.99 -7.93 -6.69
C GLU A 329 -18.18 -8.86 -5.76
N GLY A 330 -18.82 -9.36 -4.71
CA GLY A 330 -18.19 -10.27 -3.75
C GLY A 330 -17.39 -9.59 -2.64
N LEU A 331 -17.24 -8.27 -2.66
CA LEU A 331 -16.59 -7.55 -1.57
C LEU A 331 -17.37 -7.67 -0.26
N VAL A 332 -16.62 -7.83 0.83
CA VAL A 332 -17.17 -7.82 2.18
C VAL A 332 -17.02 -6.42 2.76
N THR A 333 -18.15 -5.74 2.91
CA THR A 333 -18.25 -4.42 3.53
C THR A 333 -18.35 -4.51 5.04
N LEU A 334 -17.99 -3.46 5.77
CA LEU A 334 -17.94 -3.47 7.24
C LEU A 334 -19.29 -3.80 7.91
N ASP A 335 -20.41 -3.53 7.25
CA ASP A 335 -21.75 -3.84 7.73
C ASP A 335 -22.14 -5.33 7.65
N LYS A 336 -21.32 -6.15 6.96
CA LYS A 336 -21.52 -7.60 6.83
C LYS A 336 -20.69 -8.43 7.82
N VAL A 337 -19.86 -7.79 8.62
CA VAL A 337 -18.97 -8.44 9.58
C VAL A 337 -19.15 -7.85 10.98
N SER A 338 -18.76 -8.60 12.00
CA SER A 338 -18.79 -8.12 13.40
C SER A 338 -17.57 -7.23 13.65
N VAL A 339 -17.64 -5.93 13.32
CA VAL A 339 -16.56 -4.99 13.63
C VAL A 339 -16.62 -4.53 15.07
N ILE A 340 -15.46 -4.36 15.71
CA ILE A 340 -15.36 -3.69 17.01
C ILE A 340 -15.47 -2.17 16.84
N ASP A 341 -15.74 -1.44 17.90
CA ASP A 341 -15.59 0.03 17.92
C ASP A 341 -14.09 0.37 17.98
N TYR A 342 -13.43 0.23 16.81
CA TYR A 342 -11.98 0.34 16.70
C TYR A 342 -11.54 1.79 16.85
N ASP A 343 -10.81 2.08 17.93
CA ASP A 343 -10.22 3.40 18.21
C ASP A 343 -8.85 3.53 17.52
N ALA A 344 -8.85 4.18 16.36
CA ALA A 344 -7.63 4.42 15.58
C ALA A 344 -6.70 5.46 16.22
N VAL A 345 -7.24 6.41 17.02
CA VAL A 345 -6.45 7.41 17.73
C VAL A 345 -5.67 6.74 18.84
N TRP A 346 -6.38 5.97 19.67
CA TRP A 346 -5.74 5.15 20.71
C TRP A 346 -4.68 4.22 20.10
N ALA A 347 -4.99 3.58 18.97
CA ALA A 347 -4.04 2.71 18.28
C ALA A 347 -2.78 3.47 17.85
N ALA A 348 -2.91 4.68 17.30
CA ALA A 348 -1.78 5.52 16.92
C ALA A 348 -0.91 5.92 18.13
N GLU A 349 -1.52 6.35 19.22
CA GLU A 349 -0.83 6.76 20.46
C GLU A 349 -0.04 5.62 21.10
N ASN A 350 -0.57 4.40 21.04
CA ASN A 350 0.03 3.21 21.67
C ASN A 350 0.94 2.39 20.75
N LYS A 351 1.10 2.79 19.49
CA LYS A 351 1.79 1.98 18.46
C LYS A 351 3.20 1.57 18.84
N LYS A 352 4.00 2.53 19.28
CA LYS A 352 5.41 2.27 19.63
C LYS A 352 5.53 1.31 20.82
N ASP A 353 4.69 1.51 21.84
CA ASP A 353 4.71 0.69 23.06
C ASP A 353 4.25 -0.74 22.76
N LEU A 354 3.13 -0.90 22.08
CA LEU A 354 2.57 -2.23 21.75
C LEU A 354 3.48 -3.01 20.80
N ALA A 355 4.05 -2.36 19.78
CA ALA A 355 5.02 -3.01 18.89
C ALA A 355 6.26 -3.46 19.64
N GLY A 356 6.81 -2.61 20.54
CA GLY A 356 7.96 -2.96 21.38
C GLY A 356 7.65 -4.07 22.38
N LYS A 357 6.45 -4.10 22.96
CA LYS A 357 5.98 -5.22 23.81
C LYS A 357 5.87 -6.51 23.01
N PHE A 358 5.40 -6.44 21.76
CA PHE A 358 5.32 -7.62 20.90
C PHE A 358 6.72 -8.17 20.60
N GLU A 359 7.69 -7.31 20.25
CA GLU A 359 9.07 -7.71 20.02
C GLU A 359 9.70 -8.38 21.26
N SER A 360 9.42 -7.84 22.44
CA SER A 360 10.00 -8.33 23.68
C SER A 360 9.38 -9.63 24.19
N ASN A 361 8.06 -9.80 23.98
CA ASN A 361 7.30 -10.89 24.58
C ASN A 361 7.04 -12.06 23.61
N ILE A 362 7.02 -11.81 22.31
CA ILE A 362 6.60 -12.77 21.29
C ILE A 362 7.77 -13.11 20.35
N THR A 363 8.21 -12.16 19.52
CA THR A 363 9.33 -12.36 18.59
C THR A 363 9.86 -11.04 18.07
N SER A 364 11.13 -11.00 17.70
CA SER A 364 11.75 -9.85 17.04
C SER A 364 11.25 -9.68 15.61
N ALA A 365 11.28 -8.44 15.11
CA ALA A 365 10.94 -8.14 13.73
C ALA A 365 11.92 -8.85 12.75
N PRO A 366 11.45 -9.31 11.58
CA PRO A 366 12.31 -9.88 10.56
C PRO A 366 13.29 -8.84 10.02
N THR A 367 14.55 -9.23 9.88
CA THR A 367 15.64 -8.34 9.46
C THR A 367 15.75 -8.19 7.94
N GLU A 368 15.35 -9.18 7.16
CA GLU A 368 15.22 -9.13 5.69
C GLU A 368 14.54 -10.40 5.14
#